data_66bae226a9b2cf9947e09e78111f9d4a
#
_entry.id   66bae226a9b2cf9947e09e78111f9d4a
#
_cell.length_a   1.000
_cell.length_b   1.000
_cell.length_c   1.000
_cell.angle_alpha   90.00
_cell.angle_beta   90.00
_cell.angle_gamma   90.00
#
_symmetry.space_group_name_H-M   'P 1'
#
loop_
_entity.id
_entity.type
_entity.pdbx_description
1 polymer ?
#
loop_
_entity_poly.entity_id
_entity_poly.type
_entity_poly.pdbx_seq_one_letter_code
_entity_poly.pdbx_strand_id
1 'polypeptide(L)'
;MLQQAMERFAGKTLIRDQYDNYIGGQWVAPAKGKYFDNISPVTGQNVCRIARGTAEDIELALDAAHKAKDTWGKTSSTERSNILLKIADRMEANLDLIAMAETIDNGKPIRETTHADIPLAIDHFRYFAGCVRAQEGSISEIDHDTIAYHFHEPLGVVGQIIPWNFPILMAVWKLAPALAAGNCIVLKPAEQTPMSILVLLEVIGDLLPPGVLNVVNGFGVEAGKPLASNKRISKIAFTGETTTGRLIMQYASENLIPVTLELGGKSPNIFFADVMDADDDYFDKCLEGFAMFALNQGEVCTCPSRALIQESIYEKFIERAIARVKAIKQGSPLDPSTMIGAQASNDQLEKILSYIEIGLNEGAELLTGGERASLDGELSEGYYVTPTVLKGHNKMRIFQEEIFGPVLAVTTFKDEADALAIANDTLYGLGAGVWTRDGTRAYRMGRGIQAGRVWTNCYHAYPAHAAFGGYKQSGIGRENHKMMLDHYQQTKNLLVSYSPKALGFF
;
A
#
# COMPACT_ATOMS: atom_id res chain seq x y z
N MET A 1 -2.58 10.79 26.87
CA MET A 1 -3.29 9.76 26.07
C MET A 1 -2.30 8.85 25.35
N LEU A 2 -1.40 9.34 24.46
CA LEU A 2 -0.39 8.50 23.80
C LEU A 2 0.53 7.82 24.81
N GLN A 3 1.05 8.54 25.80
CA GLN A 3 1.90 7.99 26.84
C GLN A 3 1.18 6.88 27.62
N GLN A 4 -0.10 7.07 27.99
CA GLN A 4 -0.89 6.03 28.65
C GLN A 4 -1.13 4.81 27.76
N ALA A 5 -1.34 5.01 26.45
CA ALA A 5 -1.49 3.90 25.51
C ALA A 5 -0.18 3.12 25.38
N MET A 6 0.97 3.81 25.29
CA MET A 6 2.29 3.20 25.26
C MET A 6 2.62 2.48 26.57
N GLU A 7 2.32 3.06 27.74
CA GLU A 7 2.51 2.46 29.05
C GLU A 7 1.65 1.21 29.26
N ARG A 8 0.43 1.17 28.71
CA ARG A 8 -0.47 0.01 28.77
C ARG A 8 0.14 -1.25 28.15
N PHE A 9 1.01 -1.07 27.16
CA PHE A 9 1.75 -2.14 26.51
C PHE A 9 3.22 -2.25 27.00
N ALA A 10 3.72 -1.25 27.74
CA ALA A 10 5.09 -1.18 28.24
C ALA A 10 5.45 -2.34 29.17
N GLY A 11 4.49 -2.92 29.89
CA GLY A 11 4.69 -4.16 30.65
C GLY A 11 5.03 -5.40 29.80
N LYS A 12 4.83 -5.30 28.46
CA LYS A 12 5.29 -6.27 27.44
C LYS A 12 6.43 -5.72 26.58
N THR A 13 6.88 -4.51 26.81
CA THR A 13 8.09 -3.83 26.33
C THR A 13 8.36 -3.92 24.83
N LEU A 14 7.38 -3.70 23.99
CA LEU A 14 7.58 -3.77 22.54
C LEU A 14 7.67 -2.41 21.84
N ILE A 15 7.31 -1.30 22.52
CA ILE A 15 7.55 0.06 22.02
C ILE A 15 8.73 0.64 22.81
N ARG A 16 9.84 0.86 22.12
CA ARG A 16 11.10 1.36 22.70
C ARG A 16 11.21 2.87 22.53
N ASP A 17 11.98 3.51 23.39
CA ASP A 17 12.34 4.94 23.24
C ASP A 17 13.23 5.17 22.00
N GLN A 18 13.98 4.14 21.58
CA GLN A 18 14.86 4.19 20.42
C GLN A 18 14.94 2.85 19.72
N TYR A 19 14.89 2.89 18.37
CA TYR A 19 15.07 1.74 17.50
C TYR A 19 16.29 1.89 16.62
N ASP A 20 17.08 0.84 16.55
CA ASP A 20 18.18 0.63 15.62
C ASP A 20 17.69 0.06 14.28
N ASN A 21 18.58 -0.15 13.32
CA ASN A 21 18.32 -0.98 12.15
C ASN A 21 18.21 -2.45 12.55
N TYR A 22 17.49 -3.26 11.79
CA TYR A 22 17.41 -4.71 12.00
C TYR A 22 18.16 -5.42 10.88
N ILE A 23 19.35 -5.94 11.17
CA ILE A 23 20.26 -6.52 10.18
C ILE A 23 20.79 -7.86 10.68
N GLY A 24 20.71 -8.89 9.85
CA GLY A 24 21.25 -10.20 10.20
C GLY A 24 20.58 -10.85 11.40
N GLY A 25 19.32 -10.52 11.70
CA GLY A 25 18.57 -11.02 12.84
C GLY A 25 18.86 -10.29 14.15
N GLN A 26 19.52 -9.13 14.10
CA GLN A 26 19.92 -8.35 15.28
C GLN A 26 19.62 -6.85 15.10
N TRP A 27 19.44 -6.17 16.21
CA TRP A 27 19.36 -4.71 16.25
C TRP A 27 20.77 -4.13 16.16
N VAL A 28 21.01 -3.30 15.15
CA VAL A 28 22.33 -2.75 14.82
C VAL A 28 22.25 -1.24 14.74
N ALA A 29 23.03 -0.55 15.56
CA ALA A 29 23.11 0.90 15.55
C ALA A 29 23.48 1.41 14.14
N PRO A 30 22.95 2.58 13.71
CA PRO A 30 23.27 3.13 12.40
C PRO A 30 24.77 3.43 12.28
N ALA A 31 25.38 3.13 11.15
CA ALA A 31 26.82 3.23 10.91
C ALA A 31 27.41 4.60 11.29
N LYS A 32 26.63 5.67 11.14
CA LYS A 32 27.02 7.05 11.51
C LYS A 32 26.57 7.48 12.90
N GLY A 33 25.97 6.59 13.69
CA GLY A 33 25.49 6.88 15.03
C GLY A 33 24.39 7.95 15.11
N LYS A 34 23.69 8.24 13.99
CA LYS A 34 22.65 9.25 13.92
C LYS A 34 21.26 8.66 14.01
N TYR A 35 20.37 9.38 14.67
CA TYR A 35 18.95 9.06 14.81
C TYR A 35 18.10 10.28 14.44
N PHE A 36 16.85 10.05 14.12
CA PHE A 36 15.85 11.12 13.92
C PHE A 36 14.63 10.85 14.79
N ASP A 37 13.87 11.90 15.08
CA ASP A 37 12.67 11.83 15.90
C ASP A 37 11.50 11.28 15.06
N ASN A 38 10.74 10.36 15.63
CA ASN A 38 9.52 9.83 15.05
C ASN A 38 8.32 10.57 15.65
N ILE A 39 7.75 11.47 14.88
CA ILE A 39 6.65 12.33 15.32
C ILE A 39 5.31 11.63 15.08
N SER A 40 4.54 11.41 16.15
CA SER A 40 3.16 10.95 15.98
C SER A 40 2.28 12.09 15.46
N PRO A 41 1.56 11.88 14.35
CA PRO A 41 0.66 12.90 13.81
C PRO A 41 -0.57 13.15 14.69
N VAL A 42 -0.84 12.26 15.62
CA VAL A 42 -1.97 12.36 16.56
C VAL A 42 -1.85 13.59 17.45
N THR A 43 -0.63 13.87 17.90
CA THR A 43 -0.37 14.99 18.85
C THR A 43 0.75 15.94 18.38
N GLY A 44 1.42 15.65 17.26
CA GLY A 44 2.59 16.40 16.81
C GLY A 44 3.84 16.19 17.67
N GLN A 45 3.85 15.21 18.58
CA GLN A 45 4.94 14.98 19.53
C GLN A 45 5.81 13.78 19.13
N ASN A 46 7.09 13.84 19.53
CA ASN A 46 8.01 12.73 19.35
C ASN A 46 7.62 11.55 20.27
N VAL A 47 7.53 10.34 19.69
CA VAL A 47 7.22 9.10 20.41
C VAL A 47 8.42 8.18 20.59
N CYS A 48 9.40 8.25 19.70
CA CYS A 48 10.64 7.48 19.79
C CYS A 48 11.70 8.04 18.84
N ARG A 49 12.93 7.54 18.95
CA ARG A 49 14.01 7.87 18.01
C ARG A 49 14.30 6.68 17.10
N ILE A 50 14.54 6.97 15.83
CA ILE A 50 14.75 5.95 14.80
C ILE A 50 16.14 6.10 14.19
N ALA A 51 16.81 4.98 13.92
CA ALA A 51 18.11 4.96 13.25
C ALA A 51 18.06 5.71 11.90
N ARG A 52 19.00 6.62 11.69
CA ARG A 52 19.20 7.31 10.40
C ARG A 52 20.26 6.56 9.59
N GLY A 53 19.80 5.50 8.92
CA GLY A 53 20.64 4.66 8.06
C GLY A 53 21.08 5.38 6.79
N THR A 54 22.21 4.93 6.27
CA THR A 54 22.86 5.46 5.07
C THR A 54 23.23 4.33 4.11
N ALA A 55 23.95 4.65 3.04
CA ALA A 55 24.47 3.64 2.11
C ALA A 55 25.33 2.56 2.79
N GLU A 56 26.05 2.93 3.86
CA GLU A 56 26.86 1.97 4.64
C GLU A 56 25.98 0.91 5.32
N ASP A 57 24.84 1.34 5.89
CA ASP A 57 23.87 0.42 6.52
C ASP A 57 23.20 -0.48 5.48
N ILE A 58 22.93 0.04 4.28
CA ILE A 58 22.42 -0.75 3.15
C ILE A 58 23.43 -1.84 2.76
N GLU A 59 24.72 -1.52 2.67
CA GLU A 59 25.75 -2.52 2.38
C GLU A 59 25.83 -3.60 3.45
N LEU A 60 25.76 -3.25 4.74
CA LEU A 60 25.71 -4.22 5.84
C LEU A 60 24.50 -5.15 5.74
N ALA A 61 23.32 -4.60 5.41
CA ALA A 61 22.10 -5.37 5.21
C ALA A 61 22.22 -6.31 4.00
N LEU A 62 22.83 -5.84 2.91
CA LEU A 62 23.10 -6.67 1.73
C LEU A 62 24.10 -7.78 2.04
N ASP A 63 25.13 -7.54 2.83
CA ASP A 63 26.08 -8.58 3.28
C ASP A 63 25.34 -9.69 4.03
N ALA A 64 24.48 -9.33 4.97
CA ALA A 64 23.67 -10.28 5.72
C ALA A 64 22.72 -11.08 4.80
N ALA A 65 22.04 -10.39 3.87
CA ALA A 65 21.13 -11.01 2.92
C ALA A 65 21.84 -11.98 1.96
N HIS A 66 23.00 -11.58 1.42
CA HIS A 66 23.78 -12.43 0.54
C HIS A 66 24.36 -13.66 1.26
N LYS A 67 24.67 -13.55 2.53
CA LYS A 67 25.12 -14.69 3.35
C LYS A 67 24.00 -15.72 3.54
N ALA A 68 22.75 -15.26 3.65
CA ALA A 68 21.58 -16.10 3.90
C ALA A 68 20.94 -16.69 2.63
N LYS A 69 21.08 -16.02 1.47
CA LYS A 69 20.27 -16.28 0.27
C LYS A 69 20.34 -17.72 -0.25
N ASP A 70 21.50 -18.33 -0.25
CA ASP A 70 21.70 -19.67 -0.82
C ASP A 70 21.06 -20.75 0.05
N THR A 71 21.13 -20.57 1.39
CA THR A 71 20.49 -21.48 2.34
C THR A 71 18.97 -21.31 2.30
N TRP A 72 18.49 -20.06 2.36
CA TRP A 72 17.06 -19.77 2.33
C TRP A 72 16.40 -20.16 1.00
N GLY A 73 17.03 -19.84 -0.13
CA GLY A 73 16.54 -20.17 -1.46
C GLY A 73 16.47 -21.67 -1.76
N LYS A 74 17.20 -22.50 -1.02
CA LYS A 74 17.16 -23.96 -1.12
C LYS A 74 16.19 -24.63 -0.16
N THR A 75 15.54 -23.89 0.74
CA THR A 75 14.50 -24.45 1.60
C THR A 75 13.31 -24.96 0.77
N SER A 76 12.63 -25.97 1.25
CA SER A 76 11.45 -26.50 0.57
C SER A 76 10.29 -25.50 0.63
N SER A 77 9.36 -25.60 -0.36
CA SER A 77 8.11 -24.83 -0.33
C SER A 77 7.30 -25.09 0.94
N THR A 78 7.35 -26.33 1.47
CA THR A 78 6.72 -26.72 2.73
C THR A 78 7.30 -25.95 3.92
N GLU A 79 8.62 -25.85 4.02
CA GLU A 79 9.29 -25.13 5.09
C GLU A 79 8.96 -23.65 5.08
N ARG A 80 9.05 -23.00 3.92
CA ARG A 80 8.68 -21.58 3.77
C ARG A 80 7.21 -21.34 4.09
N SER A 81 6.31 -22.18 3.58
CA SER A 81 4.88 -22.12 3.90
C SER A 81 4.63 -22.19 5.41
N ASN A 82 5.25 -23.14 6.10
CA ASN A 82 5.09 -23.29 7.55
C ASN A 82 5.63 -22.07 8.33
N ILE A 83 6.70 -21.44 7.88
CA ILE A 83 7.22 -20.21 8.49
C ILE A 83 6.24 -19.06 8.29
N LEU A 84 5.69 -18.87 7.08
CA LEU A 84 4.68 -17.83 6.82
C LEU A 84 3.42 -18.02 7.67
N LEU A 85 2.96 -19.27 7.85
CA LEU A 85 1.83 -19.56 8.75
C LEU A 85 2.14 -19.21 10.21
N LYS A 86 3.35 -19.53 10.68
CA LYS A 86 3.79 -19.14 12.04
C LYS A 86 3.87 -17.63 12.21
N ILE A 87 4.31 -16.90 11.17
CA ILE A 87 4.31 -15.43 11.18
C ILE A 87 2.87 -14.92 11.33
N ALA A 88 1.94 -15.43 10.50
CA ALA A 88 0.53 -15.06 10.58
C ALA A 88 -0.08 -15.32 11.96
N ASP A 89 0.14 -16.50 12.52
CA ASP A 89 -0.36 -16.87 13.86
C ASP A 89 0.26 -15.98 14.96
N ARG A 90 1.55 -15.63 14.86
CA ARG A 90 2.22 -14.75 15.81
C ARG A 90 1.68 -13.30 15.71
N MET A 91 1.42 -12.81 14.49
CA MET A 91 0.79 -11.50 14.28
C MET A 91 -0.63 -11.48 14.86
N GLU A 92 -1.43 -12.51 14.63
CA GLU A 92 -2.79 -12.62 15.17
C GLU A 92 -2.80 -12.62 16.71
N ALA A 93 -1.89 -13.36 17.33
CA ALA A 93 -1.72 -13.38 18.79
C ALA A 93 -1.28 -12.02 19.38
N ASN A 94 -0.75 -11.10 18.58
CA ASN A 94 -0.28 -9.78 18.98
C ASN A 94 -0.99 -8.65 18.22
N LEU A 95 -2.19 -8.92 17.68
CA LEU A 95 -2.93 -8.00 16.82
C LEU A 95 -3.11 -6.62 17.46
N ASP A 96 -3.57 -6.57 18.69
CA ASP A 96 -3.84 -5.30 19.39
C ASP A 96 -2.58 -4.45 19.57
N LEU A 97 -1.43 -5.07 19.83
CA LEU A 97 -0.16 -4.37 19.95
C LEU A 97 0.27 -3.76 18.61
N ILE A 98 0.22 -4.56 17.53
CA ILE A 98 0.62 -4.12 16.19
C ILE A 98 -0.33 -3.03 15.70
N ALA A 99 -1.64 -3.19 15.91
CA ALA A 99 -2.66 -2.20 15.56
C ALA A 99 -2.46 -0.87 16.30
N MET A 100 -2.13 -0.94 17.59
CA MET A 100 -1.84 0.25 18.40
C MET A 100 -0.60 0.99 17.89
N ALA A 101 0.49 0.27 17.60
CA ALA A 101 1.70 0.85 17.05
C ALA A 101 1.42 1.54 15.69
N GLU A 102 0.67 0.89 14.80
CA GLU A 102 0.27 1.44 13.51
C GLU A 102 -0.55 2.73 13.68
N THR A 103 -1.53 2.73 14.59
CA THR A 103 -2.38 3.90 14.87
C THR A 103 -1.58 5.08 15.42
N ILE A 104 -0.67 4.84 16.35
CA ILE A 104 0.17 5.90 16.96
C ILE A 104 1.12 6.49 15.92
N ASP A 105 1.68 5.65 15.07
CA ASP A 105 2.71 6.02 14.10
C ASP A 105 2.14 6.75 12.88
N ASN A 106 1.00 6.29 12.37
CA ASN A 106 0.38 6.79 11.15
C ASN A 106 -0.71 7.84 11.40
N GLY A 107 -1.43 7.75 12.53
CA GLY A 107 -2.56 8.62 12.84
C GLY A 107 -3.92 8.08 12.42
N LYS A 108 -4.01 6.93 11.75
CA LYS A 108 -5.29 6.30 11.37
C LYS A 108 -6.05 5.75 12.57
N PRO A 109 -7.40 5.65 12.49
CA PRO A 109 -8.20 5.15 13.59
C PRO A 109 -7.88 3.71 13.99
N ILE A 110 -7.85 3.43 15.29
CA ILE A 110 -7.63 2.08 15.84
C ILE A 110 -8.67 1.06 15.33
N ARG A 111 -9.87 1.49 15.00
CA ARG A 111 -10.90 0.62 14.41
C ARG A 111 -10.47 0.09 13.04
N GLU A 112 -9.73 0.89 12.24
CA GLU A 112 -9.24 0.47 10.91
C GLU A 112 -8.05 -0.47 11.05
N THR A 113 -7.10 -0.16 11.91
CA THR A 113 -5.93 -1.01 12.13
C THR A 113 -6.31 -2.37 12.72
N THR A 114 -7.26 -2.39 13.67
CA THR A 114 -7.70 -3.63 14.34
C THR A 114 -8.61 -4.50 13.48
N HIS A 115 -9.51 -3.91 12.67
CA HIS A 115 -10.53 -4.68 11.94
C HIS A 115 -10.25 -4.82 10.44
N ALA A 116 -9.31 -4.04 9.89
CA ALA A 116 -8.99 -4.07 8.47
C ALA A 116 -7.49 -4.35 8.21
N ASP A 117 -6.58 -3.42 8.56
CA ASP A 117 -5.20 -3.46 8.12
C ASP A 117 -4.45 -4.70 8.61
N ILE A 118 -4.45 -4.95 9.92
CA ILE A 118 -3.69 -6.06 10.49
C ILE A 118 -4.31 -7.42 10.15
N PRO A 119 -5.64 -7.63 10.25
CA PRO A 119 -6.26 -8.86 9.76
C PRO A 119 -5.98 -9.16 8.28
N LEU A 120 -6.00 -8.14 7.43
CA LEU A 120 -5.69 -8.29 6.00
C LEU A 120 -4.22 -8.65 5.78
N ALA A 121 -3.30 -8.04 6.52
CA ALA A 121 -1.88 -8.40 6.49
C ALA A 121 -1.64 -9.86 6.92
N ILE A 122 -2.32 -10.33 7.96
CA ILE A 122 -2.28 -11.73 8.41
C ILE A 122 -2.78 -12.67 7.31
N ASP A 123 -3.90 -12.34 6.67
CA ASP A 123 -4.47 -13.13 5.58
C ASP A 123 -3.52 -13.24 4.38
N HIS A 124 -2.78 -12.19 4.06
CA HIS A 124 -1.78 -12.22 2.97
C HIS A 124 -0.65 -13.22 3.24
N PHE A 125 -0.14 -13.30 4.45
CA PHE A 125 0.83 -14.35 4.81
C PHE A 125 0.24 -15.75 4.64
N ARG A 126 -0.99 -15.98 5.10
CA ARG A 126 -1.70 -17.26 4.94
C ARG A 126 -1.93 -17.60 3.48
N TYR A 127 -2.34 -16.63 2.68
CA TYR A 127 -2.56 -16.80 1.25
C TYR A 127 -1.28 -17.24 0.52
N PHE A 128 -0.16 -16.53 0.69
CA PHE A 128 1.09 -16.87 0.02
C PHE A 128 1.73 -18.14 0.56
N ALA A 129 1.48 -18.52 1.79
CA ALA A 129 1.81 -19.83 2.33
C ALA A 129 1.13 -20.96 1.56
N GLY A 130 -0.16 -20.75 1.18
CA GLY A 130 -0.90 -21.66 0.32
C GLY A 130 -0.39 -21.65 -1.13
N CYS A 131 -0.16 -20.47 -1.69
CA CYS A 131 0.29 -20.31 -3.07
C CYS A 131 1.60 -21.04 -3.37
N VAL A 132 2.60 -20.90 -2.49
CA VAL A 132 3.91 -21.55 -2.72
C VAL A 132 3.84 -23.08 -2.67
N ARG A 133 2.88 -23.62 -1.88
CA ARG A 133 2.63 -25.07 -1.82
C ARG A 133 1.91 -25.59 -3.07
N ALA A 134 1.08 -24.77 -3.71
CA ALA A 134 0.30 -25.09 -4.88
C ALA A 134 1.00 -24.69 -6.19
N GLN A 135 2.18 -24.08 -6.13
CA GLN A 135 2.90 -23.67 -7.33
C GLN A 135 3.53 -24.88 -8.03
N GLU A 136 3.28 -24.99 -9.31
CA GLU A 136 3.82 -26.04 -10.19
C GLU A 136 4.74 -25.42 -11.24
N GLY A 137 5.72 -26.20 -11.70
CA GLY A 137 6.44 -25.95 -12.94
C GLY A 137 5.71 -26.52 -14.15
N SER A 138 6.34 -26.52 -15.30
CA SER A 138 5.81 -27.17 -16.49
C SER A 138 6.82 -28.08 -17.18
N ILE A 139 6.30 -29.07 -17.89
CA ILE A 139 7.05 -29.99 -18.73
C ILE A 139 6.40 -29.97 -20.13
N SER A 140 7.26 -29.88 -21.18
CA SER A 140 6.83 -29.97 -22.57
C SER A 140 7.70 -30.96 -23.33
N GLU A 141 7.08 -31.88 -24.07
CA GLU A 141 7.78 -32.66 -25.06
C GLU A 141 8.03 -31.79 -26.29
N ILE A 142 9.30 -31.66 -26.69
CA ILE A 142 9.70 -30.90 -27.88
C ILE A 142 9.66 -31.79 -29.09
N ASP A 143 10.21 -32.98 -28.95
CA ASP A 143 10.19 -34.07 -29.91
C ASP A 143 10.30 -35.41 -29.16
N HIS A 144 10.46 -36.51 -29.93
CA HIS A 144 10.55 -37.87 -29.37
C HIS A 144 11.69 -38.02 -28.34
N ASP A 145 12.78 -37.29 -28.52
CA ASP A 145 14.02 -37.45 -27.75
C ASP A 145 14.39 -36.23 -26.89
N THR A 146 13.51 -35.19 -26.79
CA THR A 146 13.85 -33.92 -26.14
C THR A 146 12.70 -33.42 -25.27
N ILE A 147 13.00 -33.10 -24.03
CA ILE A 147 12.06 -32.58 -23.03
C ILE A 147 12.52 -31.21 -22.55
N ALA A 148 11.60 -30.27 -22.45
CA ALA A 148 11.78 -28.96 -21.81
C ALA A 148 11.12 -28.95 -20.42
N TYR A 149 11.91 -28.64 -19.40
CA TYR A 149 11.45 -28.36 -18.04
C TYR A 149 11.46 -26.87 -17.76
N HIS A 150 10.46 -26.36 -17.07
CA HIS A 150 10.42 -24.99 -16.59
C HIS A 150 10.38 -24.97 -15.06
N PHE A 151 11.36 -24.35 -14.44
CA PHE A 151 11.51 -24.21 -13.01
C PHE A 151 11.33 -22.77 -12.60
N HIS A 152 10.68 -22.54 -11.45
CA HIS A 152 10.65 -21.24 -10.79
C HIS A 152 11.78 -21.17 -9.76
N GLU A 153 12.70 -20.24 -9.94
CA GLU A 153 13.83 -20.02 -9.04
C GLU A 153 13.70 -18.67 -8.35
N PRO A 154 14.08 -18.53 -7.05
CA PRO A 154 14.13 -17.23 -6.40
C PRO A 154 15.09 -16.28 -7.11
N LEU A 155 14.81 -14.98 -7.08
CA LEU A 155 15.72 -13.95 -7.61
C LEU A 155 17.01 -13.82 -6.78
N GLY A 156 16.92 -14.09 -5.48
CA GLY A 156 18.04 -14.01 -4.54
C GLY A 156 17.86 -12.94 -3.48
N VAL A 157 18.45 -11.75 -3.67
CA VAL A 157 18.28 -10.61 -2.76
C VAL A 157 17.43 -9.54 -3.42
N VAL A 158 16.37 -9.09 -2.75
CA VAL A 158 15.44 -8.08 -3.27
C VAL A 158 15.39 -6.86 -2.35
N GLY A 159 15.32 -5.67 -2.96
CA GLY A 159 15.07 -4.42 -2.26
C GLY A 159 13.58 -4.11 -2.24
N GLN A 160 13.09 -3.59 -1.12
CA GLN A 160 11.71 -3.17 -0.95
C GLN A 160 11.66 -1.79 -0.29
N ILE A 161 10.89 -0.87 -0.84
CA ILE A 161 10.67 0.47 -0.29
C ILE A 161 9.17 0.68 -0.20
N ILE A 162 8.69 0.96 1.00
CA ILE A 162 7.26 1.06 1.32
C ILE A 162 6.86 2.47 1.71
N PRO A 163 5.58 2.86 1.49
CA PRO A 163 5.04 4.16 1.86
C PRO A 163 4.59 4.21 3.32
N TRP A 164 4.15 5.40 3.71
CA TRP A 164 3.71 5.71 5.06
C TRP A 164 2.21 5.56 5.31
N ASN A 165 1.38 5.36 4.29
CA ASN A 165 -0.08 5.37 4.45
C ASN A 165 -0.69 4.05 4.96
N PHE A 166 -0.08 2.92 4.65
CA PHE A 166 -0.40 1.59 5.17
C PHE A 166 0.89 0.83 5.50
N PRO A 167 1.64 1.24 6.53
CA PRO A 167 3.00 0.72 6.78
C PRO A 167 3.06 -0.81 6.80
N ILE A 168 2.35 -1.46 7.72
CA ILE A 168 2.34 -2.92 7.88
C ILE A 168 1.78 -3.62 6.64
N LEU A 169 0.65 -3.15 6.13
CA LEU A 169 -0.01 -3.80 5.00
C LEU A 169 0.86 -3.76 3.74
N MET A 170 1.46 -2.61 3.43
CA MET A 170 2.36 -2.47 2.27
C MET A 170 3.67 -3.22 2.43
N ALA A 171 4.18 -3.35 3.66
CA ALA A 171 5.29 -4.25 3.95
C ALA A 171 4.90 -5.70 3.64
N VAL A 172 3.78 -6.17 4.17
CA VAL A 172 3.35 -7.57 4.03
C VAL A 172 3.02 -7.93 2.59
N TRP A 173 2.41 -7.03 1.81
CA TRP A 173 2.17 -7.27 0.38
C TRP A 173 3.45 -7.61 -0.40
N LYS A 174 4.60 -7.10 0.07
CA LYS A 174 5.91 -7.35 -0.53
C LYS A 174 6.68 -8.48 0.17
N LEU A 175 6.61 -8.53 1.51
CA LEU A 175 7.32 -9.54 2.31
C LEU A 175 6.79 -10.96 2.05
N ALA A 176 5.45 -11.13 2.09
CA ALA A 176 4.84 -12.45 2.00
C ALA A 176 5.18 -13.19 0.69
N PRO A 177 4.98 -12.60 -0.52
CA PRO A 177 5.36 -13.27 -1.76
C PRO A 177 6.87 -13.42 -1.92
N ALA A 178 7.68 -12.45 -1.48
CA ALA A 178 9.13 -12.53 -1.58
C ALA A 178 9.71 -13.67 -0.73
N LEU A 179 9.25 -13.81 0.53
CA LEU A 179 9.64 -14.89 1.43
C LEU A 179 9.13 -16.24 0.92
N ALA A 180 7.87 -16.32 0.45
CA ALA A 180 7.30 -17.52 -0.15
C ALA A 180 8.15 -18.02 -1.33
N ALA A 181 8.58 -17.11 -2.19
CA ALA A 181 9.42 -17.40 -3.35
C ALA A 181 10.87 -17.78 -3.00
N GLY A 182 11.31 -17.60 -1.74
CA GLY A 182 12.67 -17.97 -1.29
C GLY A 182 13.71 -16.85 -1.40
N ASN A 183 13.28 -15.58 -1.47
CA ASN A 183 14.19 -14.44 -1.51
C ASN A 183 14.57 -13.94 -0.11
N CYS A 184 15.77 -13.37 0.00
CA CYS A 184 16.16 -12.53 1.13
C CYS A 184 15.86 -11.06 0.81
N ILE A 185 15.55 -10.28 1.84
CA ILE A 185 14.96 -8.96 1.68
C ILE A 185 15.78 -7.90 2.42
N VAL A 186 15.97 -6.75 1.77
CA VAL A 186 16.34 -5.50 2.43
C VAL A 186 15.17 -4.53 2.25
N LEU A 187 14.48 -4.21 3.34
CA LEU A 187 13.32 -3.34 3.39
C LEU A 187 13.71 -1.96 3.94
N LYS A 188 13.26 -0.89 3.27
CA LYS A 188 13.30 0.47 3.79
C LYS A 188 11.87 0.97 4.07
N PRO A 189 11.47 1.12 5.34
CA PRO A 189 10.22 1.80 5.70
C PRO A 189 10.23 3.27 5.31
N ALA A 190 9.06 3.90 5.23
CA ALA A 190 8.97 5.35 5.15
C ALA A 190 9.47 5.98 6.47
N GLU A 191 10.17 7.11 6.35
CA GLU A 191 10.69 7.84 7.52
C GLU A 191 9.60 8.42 8.41
N GLN A 192 8.40 8.63 7.87
CA GLN A 192 7.25 9.13 8.62
C GLN A 192 6.62 8.08 9.54
N THR A 193 6.71 6.78 9.18
CA THR A 193 5.99 5.70 9.88
C THR A 193 6.83 4.42 9.99
N PRO A 194 8.00 4.46 10.60
CA PRO A 194 8.86 3.27 10.71
C PRO A 194 8.55 2.41 11.94
N MET A 195 7.93 2.98 12.99
CA MET A 195 7.79 2.34 14.29
C MET A 195 6.97 1.06 14.23
N SER A 196 5.86 1.05 13.53
CA SER A 196 4.99 -0.14 13.45
C SER A 196 5.69 -1.34 12.80
N ILE A 197 6.56 -1.10 11.81
CA ILE A 197 7.40 -2.14 11.20
C ILE A 197 8.42 -2.70 12.20
N LEU A 198 8.99 -1.83 13.03
CA LEU A 198 9.98 -2.24 14.02
C LEU A 198 9.33 -3.02 15.16
N VAL A 199 8.12 -2.64 15.57
CA VAL A 199 7.28 -3.44 16.49
C VAL A 199 6.93 -4.80 15.88
N LEU A 200 6.60 -4.84 14.59
CA LEU A 200 6.38 -6.12 13.90
C LEU A 200 7.62 -7.03 13.97
N LEU A 201 8.83 -6.48 13.78
CA LEU A 201 10.08 -7.26 13.89
C LEU A 201 10.32 -7.80 15.30
N GLU A 202 9.93 -7.07 16.35
CA GLU A 202 9.96 -7.60 17.74
C GLU A 202 9.05 -8.83 17.88
N VAL A 203 7.96 -8.87 17.13
CA VAL A 203 6.98 -9.96 17.19
C VAL A 203 7.41 -11.17 16.37
N ILE A 204 7.99 -10.97 15.18
CA ILE A 204 8.22 -12.05 14.21
C ILE A 204 9.69 -12.33 13.88
N GLY A 205 10.63 -11.47 14.29
CA GLY A 205 12.02 -11.53 13.83
C GLY A 205 12.73 -12.84 14.12
N ASP A 206 12.41 -13.50 15.23
CA ASP A 206 12.96 -14.79 15.64
C ASP A 206 12.47 -16.00 14.80
N LEU A 207 11.41 -15.80 14.00
CA LEU A 207 10.84 -16.85 13.14
C LEU A 207 11.60 -17.02 11.82
N LEU A 208 12.40 -16.02 11.44
CA LEU A 208 13.18 -16.03 10.20
C LEU A 208 14.66 -16.25 10.49
N PRO A 209 15.35 -17.04 9.66
CA PRO A 209 16.79 -17.19 9.78
C PRO A 209 17.51 -15.82 9.65
N PRO A 210 18.63 -15.60 10.38
CA PRO A 210 19.40 -14.37 10.29
C PRO A 210 19.76 -13.98 8.87
N GLY A 211 19.47 -12.74 8.47
CA GLY A 211 19.75 -12.20 7.14
C GLY A 211 18.66 -12.42 6.08
N VAL A 212 17.64 -13.24 6.36
CA VAL A 212 16.50 -13.43 5.44
C VAL A 212 15.67 -12.15 5.33
N LEU A 213 15.44 -11.47 6.42
CA LEU A 213 14.81 -10.15 6.48
C LEU A 213 15.74 -9.15 7.16
N ASN A 214 15.99 -8.03 6.48
CA ASN A 214 16.77 -6.92 7.00
C ASN A 214 15.98 -5.63 6.80
N VAL A 215 15.99 -4.74 7.78
CA VAL A 215 15.29 -3.46 7.74
C VAL A 215 16.27 -2.34 8.03
N VAL A 216 16.43 -1.42 7.10
CA VAL A 216 17.24 -0.23 7.22
C VAL A 216 16.33 0.99 7.18
N ASN A 217 16.26 1.71 8.30
CA ASN A 217 15.53 2.96 8.40
C ASN A 217 16.34 4.11 7.79
N GLY A 218 15.69 5.22 7.48
CA GLY A 218 16.38 6.41 6.97
C GLY A 218 15.62 7.09 5.85
N PHE A 219 16.20 8.18 5.38
CA PHE A 219 15.57 9.03 4.36
C PHE A 219 15.76 8.49 2.93
N GLY A 220 14.85 8.90 2.04
CA GLY A 220 14.82 8.41 0.65
C GLY A 220 16.16 8.57 -0.08
N VAL A 221 16.82 9.74 0.05
CA VAL A 221 18.11 10.01 -0.61
C VAL A 221 19.28 9.27 0.04
N GLU A 222 19.24 9.06 1.36
CA GLU A 222 20.36 8.52 2.15
C GLU A 222 20.38 6.98 2.18
N ALA A 223 19.22 6.34 2.21
CA ALA A 223 19.08 4.87 2.25
C ALA A 223 18.30 4.31 1.05
N GLY A 224 17.23 4.99 0.60
CA GLY A 224 16.39 4.50 -0.50
C GLY A 224 17.10 4.49 -1.85
N LYS A 225 17.74 5.60 -2.24
CA LYS A 225 18.51 5.68 -3.48
C LYS A 225 19.66 4.67 -3.52
N PRO A 226 20.51 4.54 -2.48
CA PRO A 226 21.54 3.50 -2.44
C PRO A 226 21.00 2.09 -2.60
N LEU A 227 19.83 1.78 -2.01
CA LEU A 227 19.20 0.48 -2.19
C LEU A 227 18.70 0.28 -3.63
N ALA A 228 17.98 1.26 -4.20
CA ALA A 228 17.36 1.15 -5.52
C ALA A 228 18.35 1.09 -6.68
N SER A 229 19.56 1.64 -6.51
CA SER A 229 20.64 1.62 -7.52
C SER A 229 21.71 0.54 -7.25
N ASN A 230 21.55 -0.30 -6.23
CA ASN A 230 22.60 -1.23 -5.84
C ASN A 230 22.65 -2.46 -6.76
N LYS A 231 23.81 -2.68 -7.39
CA LYS A 231 24.03 -3.84 -8.29
C LYS A 231 23.90 -5.21 -7.63
N ARG A 232 23.83 -5.25 -6.29
CA ARG A 232 23.71 -6.49 -5.50
C ARG A 232 22.28 -6.93 -5.27
N ILE A 233 21.27 -6.13 -5.67
CA ILE A 233 19.86 -6.56 -5.64
C ILE A 233 19.40 -7.03 -7.01
N SER A 234 18.54 -8.04 -7.01
CA SER A 234 17.99 -8.65 -8.23
C SER A 234 16.63 -8.06 -8.62
N LYS A 235 16.04 -7.23 -7.77
CA LYS A 235 14.75 -6.55 -7.98
C LYS A 235 14.59 -5.44 -6.96
N ILE A 236 13.87 -4.38 -7.35
CA ILE A 236 13.31 -3.39 -6.45
C ILE A 236 11.78 -3.37 -6.55
N ALA A 237 11.10 -3.46 -5.42
CA ALA A 237 9.67 -3.26 -5.30
C ALA A 237 9.42 -1.94 -4.54
N PHE A 238 8.68 -1.04 -5.16
CA PHE A 238 8.40 0.28 -4.62
C PHE A 238 6.89 0.55 -4.60
N THR A 239 6.39 1.08 -3.50
CA THR A 239 5.08 1.72 -3.42
C THR A 239 5.26 3.13 -2.87
N GLY A 240 4.69 4.12 -3.54
CA GLY A 240 4.76 5.51 -3.12
C GLY A 240 4.28 6.49 -4.18
N GLU A 241 4.73 7.72 -4.08
CA GLU A 241 4.35 8.82 -4.97
C GLU A 241 4.94 8.62 -6.38
N THR A 242 4.19 9.05 -7.41
CA THR A 242 4.53 8.81 -8.83
C THR A 242 5.86 9.44 -9.24
N THR A 243 6.21 10.63 -8.73
CA THR A 243 7.50 11.28 -9.02
C THR A 243 8.66 10.47 -8.46
N THR A 244 8.52 9.98 -7.24
CA THR A 244 9.51 9.09 -6.61
C THR A 244 9.64 7.77 -7.38
N GLY A 245 8.51 7.21 -7.85
CA GLY A 245 8.54 6.01 -8.69
C GLY A 245 9.35 6.16 -9.98
N ARG A 246 9.28 7.33 -10.63
CA ARG A 246 10.12 7.65 -11.79
C ARG A 246 11.60 7.68 -11.42
N LEU A 247 11.95 8.26 -10.26
CA LEU A 247 13.34 8.26 -9.76
C LEU A 247 13.84 6.85 -9.46
N ILE A 248 12.99 6.00 -8.85
CA ILE A 248 13.33 4.58 -8.59
C ILE A 248 13.64 3.85 -9.92
N MET A 249 12.84 4.05 -10.97
CA MET A 249 13.14 3.49 -12.30
C MET A 249 14.48 3.97 -12.83
N GLN A 250 14.79 5.26 -12.70
CA GLN A 250 16.06 5.82 -13.14
C GLN A 250 17.24 5.20 -12.40
N TYR A 251 17.15 5.05 -11.07
CA TYR A 251 18.19 4.42 -10.26
C TYR A 251 18.37 2.94 -10.61
N ALA A 252 17.28 2.20 -10.77
CA ALA A 252 17.30 0.78 -11.11
C ALA A 252 17.88 0.53 -12.51
N SER A 253 17.65 1.43 -13.46
CA SER A 253 18.11 1.30 -14.84
C SER A 253 19.63 1.25 -15.00
N GLU A 254 20.39 1.85 -14.06
CA GLU A 254 21.86 1.82 -14.08
C GLU A 254 22.43 0.40 -14.06
N ASN A 255 21.74 -0.53 -13.40
CA ASN A 255 22.16 -1.91 -13.25
C ASN A 255 21.14 -2.93 -13.81
N LEU A 256 20.19 -2.49 -14.65
CA LEU A 256 19.14 -3.31 -15.25
C LEU A 256 18.29 -4.06 -14.20
N ILE A 257 18.07 -3.42 -13.06
CA ILE A 257 17.30 -4.01 -11.95
C ILE A 257 15.81 -3.99 -12.31
N PRO A 258 15.12 -5.13 -12.37
CA PRO A 258 13.66 -5.18 -12.56
C PRO A 258 12.91 -4.43 -11.47
N VAL A 259 11.85 -3.72 -11.85
CA VAL A 259 11.03 -2.95 -10.93
C VAL A 259 9.58 -3.43 -10.92
N THR A 260 8.93 -3.40 -9.75
CA THR A 260 7.48 -3.30 -9.64
C THR A 260 7.16 -2.00 -8.91
N LEU A 261 6.21 -1.25 -9.44
CA LEU A 261 5.85 0.08 -8.96
C LEU A 261 4.34 0.13 -8.71
N GLU A 262 3.95 0.48 -7.50
CA GLU A 262 2.59 0.85 -7.13
C GLU A 262 2.60 2.33 -6.79
N LEU A 263 1.93 3.13 -7.61
CA LEU A 263 2.04 4.59 -7.58
C LEU A 263 0.69 5.25 -7.32
N GLY A 264 0.62 6.56 -7.51
CA GLY A 264 -0.54 7.36 -7.23
C GLY A 264 -1.76 7.08 -8.11
N GLY A 265 -2.89 7.64 -7.70
CA GLY A 265 -4.16 7.53 -8.42
C GLY A 265 -5.00 8.79 -8.33
N LYS A 266 -6.00 8.86 -9.21
CA LYS A 266 -7.08 9.85 -9.18
C LYS A 266 -8.38 9.15 -9.54
N SER A 267 -8.76 8.23 -8.68
CA SER A 267 -9.79 7.22 -8.96
C SER A 267 -11.18 7.85 -9.10
N PRO A 268 -11.89 7.57 -10.20
CA PRO A 268 -13.29 7.99 -10.37
C PRO A 268 -14.21 7.06 -9.56
N ASN A 269 -15.25 7.64 -8.96
CA ASN A 269 -16.33 6.95 -8.27
C ASN A 269 -17.64 7.39 -8.90
N ILE A 270 -18.32 6.52 -9.65
CA ILE A 270 -19.37 6.87 -10.61
C ILE A 270 -20.71 6.41 -10.08
N PHE A 271 -21.66 7.34 -9.95
CA PHE A 271 -23.02 7.09 -9.42
C PHE A 271 -24.06 7.35 -10.52
N PHE A 272 -24.67 6.27 -11.02
CA PHE A 272 -25.74 6.35 -12.01
C PHE A 272 -27.08 6.67 -11.36
N ALA A 273 -28.03 7.18 -12.17
CA ALA A 273 -29.32 7.64 -11.67
C ALA A 273 -30.14 6.56 -10.95
N ASP A 274 -30.02 5.32 -11.39
CA ASP A 274 -30.77 4.18 -10.85
C ASP A 274 -30.40 3.82 -9.40
N VAL A 275 -29.32 4.40 -8.83
CA VAL A 275 -29.03 4.22 -7.39
C VAL A 275 -30.12 4.81 -6.49
N MET A 276 -30.88 5.79 -7.01
CA MET A 276 -31.97 6.47 -6.31
C MET A 276 -33.39 5.96 -6.69
N ASP A 277 -33.49 4.84 -7.43
CA ASP A 277 -34.81 4.28 -7.80
C ASP A 277 -35.63 3.84 -6.57
N ALA A 278 -34.96 3.55 -5.44
CA ALA A 278 -35.56 3.28 -4.16
C ALA A 278 -34.72 3.89 -3.02
N ASP A 279 -35.38 4.35 -1.95
CA ASP A 279 -34.72 4.76 -0.71
C ASP A 279 -34.61 3.54 0.22
N ASP A 280 -33.61 2.70 -0.07
CA ASP A 280 -33.36 1.40 0.55
C ASP A 280 -31.92 1.25 1.05
N ASP A 281 -31.59 0.08 1.62
CA ASP A 281 -30.24 -0.23 2.10
C ASP A 281 -29.17 -0.11 1.02
N TYR A 282 -29.51 -0.36 -0.25
CA TYR A 282 -28.57 -0.19 -1.36
C TYR A 282 -28.27 1.29 -1.60
N PHE A 283 -29.27 2.17 -1.55
CA PHE A 283 -29.02 3.61 -1.68
C PHE A 283 -28.22 4.15 -0.49
N ASP A 284 -28.51 3.69 0.74
CA ASP A 284 -27.67 4.03 1.91
C ASP A 284 -26.20 3.58 1.73
N LYS A 285 -25.99 2.38 1.18
CA LYS A 285 -24.66 1.87 0.80
C LYS A 285 -23.98 2.74 -0.26
N CYS A 286 -24.72 3.30 -1.22
CA CYS A 286 -24.16 4.23 -2.21
C CYS A 286 -23.69 5.55 -1.55
N LEU A 287 -24.44 6.06 -0.55
CA LEU A 287 -24.06 7.25 0.21
C LEU A 287 -22.80 6.99 1.05
N GLU A 288 -22.68 5.80 1.64
CA GLU A 288 -21.43 5.36 2.29
C GLU A 288 -20.29 5.28 1.28
N GLY A 289 -20.53 4.69 0.11
CA GLY A 289 -19.57 4.63 -1.00
C GLY A 289 -19.09 6.00 -1.47
N PHE A 290 -19.94 7.02 -1.43
CA PHE A 290 -19.53 8.40 -1.68
C PHE A 290 -18.60 8.93 -0.58
N ALA A 291 -18.86 8.62 0.69
CA ALA A 291 -18.06 9.08 1.83
C ALA A 291 -16.71 8.34 1.97
N MET A 292 -16.48 7.26 1.22
CA MET A 292 -15.25 6.45 1.28
C MET A 292 -13.96 7.21 0.91
N PHE A 293 -14.05 8.41 0.35
CA PHE A 293 -12.88 9.26 0.13
C PHE A 293 -12.21 9.70 1.44
N ALA A 294 -12.93 9.66 2.56
CA ALA A 294 -12.42 10.01 3.88
C ALA A 294 -11.80 8.82 4.64
N LEU A 295 -12.00 7.57 4.17
CA LEU A 295 -11.38 6.40 4.79
C LEU A 295 -9.86 6.57 4.84
N ASN A 296 -9.23 6.16 5.94
CA ASN A 296 -7.79 6.34 6.16
C ASN A 296 -7.32 7.79 5.92
N GLN A 297 -8.11 8.77 6.32
CA GLN A 297 -7.88 10.21 6.15
C GLN A 297 -7.72 10.63 4.66
N GLY A 298 -8.24 9.84 3.72
CA GLY A 298 -8.03 10.04 2.29
C GLY A 298 -6.63 9.68 1.79
N GLU A 299 -5.78 9.17 2.65
CA GLU A 299 -4.40 8.79 2.38
C GLU A 299 -4.33 7.37 1.79
N VAL A 300 -5.06 7.18 0.69
CA VAL A 300 -5.20 5.91 -0.01
C VAL A 300 -4.89 6.11 -1.49
N CYS A 301 -4.00 5.30 -2.04
CA CYS A 301 -3.63 5.38 -3.47
C CYS A 301 -4.82 5.19 -4.42
N THR A 302 -5.82 4.40 -4.02
CA THR A 302 -7.09 4.20 -4.72
C THR A 302 -8.22 5.08 -4.18
N CYS A 303 -7.92 6.10 -3.38
CA CYS A 303 -8.95 7.01 -2.85
C CYS A 303 -9.93 7.40 -3.95
N PRO A 304 -11.27 7.22 -3.75
CA PRO A 304 -12.27 7.64 -4.73
C PRO A 304 -12.40 9.17 -4.74
N SER A 305 -11.33 9.85 -5.15
CA SER A 305 -11.12 11.29 -5.00
C SER A 305 -11.79 12.14 -6.08
N ARG A 306 -12.43 11.49 -7.10
CA ARG A 306 -13.34 12.13 -8.05
C ARG A 306 -14.70 11.44 -7.98
N ALA A 307 -15.74 12.12 -7.53
CA ALA A 307 -17.12 11.63 -7.63
C ALA A 307 -17.79 12.16 -8.89
N LEU A 308 -18.26 11.24 -9.73
CA LEU A 308 -19.03 11.53 -10.94
C LEU A 308 -20.46 11.13 -10.67
N ILE A 309 -21.39 12.10 -10.69
CA ILE A 309 -22.81 11.88 -10.38
C ILE A 309 -23.63 12.18 -11.63
N GLN A 310 -24.56 11.28 -12.01
CA GLN A 310 -25.41 11.53 -13.17
C GLN A 310 -26.29 12.78 -12.95
N GLU A 311 -26.33 13.68 -13.94
CA GLU A 311 -26.96 15.00 -13.83
C GLU A 311 -28.40 14.95 -13.29
N SER A 312 -29.19 13.95 -13.71
CA SER A 312 -30.60 13.83 -13.35
C SER A 312 -30.85 13.64 -11.85
N ILE A 313 -29.89 13.14 -11.09
CA ILE A 313 -30.03 12.91 -9.65
C ILE A 313 -29.17 13.84 -8.80
N TYR A 314 -28.34 14.69 -9.42
CA TYR A 314 -27.26 15.42 -8.73
C TYR A 314 -27.76 16.16 -7.49
N GLU A 315 -28.75 17.02 -7.60
CA GLU A 315 -29.18 17.87 -6.48
C GLU A 315 -29.64 17.06 -5.25
N LYS A 316 -30.47 16.05 -5.48
CA LYS A 316 -31.00 15.20 -4.40
C LYS A 316 -29.94 14.27 -3.82
N PHE A 317 -29.05 13.76 -4.68
CA PHE A 317 -27.97 12.87 -4.24
C PHE A 317 -26.95 13.63 -3.40
N ILE A 318 -26.49 14.80 -3.88
CA ILE A 318 -25.44 15.57 -3.20
C ILE A 318 -25.91 16.09 -1.84
N GLU A 319 -27.18 16.47 -1.69
CA GLU A 319 -27.75 16.86 -0.40
C GLU A 319 -27.60 15.73 0.64
N ARG A 320 -28.01 14.51 0.30
CA ARG A 320 -27.92 13.33 1.16
C ARG A 320 -26.45 12.92 1.41
N ALA A 321 -25.62 12.98 0.38
CA ALA A 321 -24.20 12.64 0.46
C ALA A 321 -23.42 13.60 1.36
N ILE A 322 -23.64 14.91 1.25
CA ILE A 322 -23.01 15.92 2.13
C ILE A 322 -23.45 15.73 3.58
N ALA A 323 -24.73 15.41 3.83
CA ALA A 323 -25.20 15.09 5.17
C ALA A 323 -24.43 13.89 5.76
N ARG A 324 -24.16 12.85 4.96
CA ARG A 324 -23.34 11.69 5.36
C ARG A 324 -21.89 12.08 5.66
N VAL A 325 -21.27 12.94 4.84
CA VAL A 325 -19.90 13.43 5.08
C VAL A 325 -19.81 14.24 6.37
N LYS A 326 -20.77 15.11 6.65
CA LYS A 326 -20.82 15.90 7.89
C LYS A 326 -21.01 15.06 9.15
N ALA A 327 -21.55 13.86 9.02
CA ALA A 327 -21.70 12.91 10.13
C ALA A 327 -20.41 12.11 10.46
N ILE A 328 -19.35 12.26 9.67
CA ILE A 328 -18.06 11.62 9.94
C ILE A 328 -17.47 12.18 11.23
N LYS A 329 -17.27 11.30 12.22
CA LYS A 329 -16.68 11.65 13.50
C LYS A 329 -15.17 11.70 13.41
N GLN A 330 -14.60 12.89 13.59
CA GLN A 330 -13.17 13.12 13.71
C GLN A 330 -12.78 13.27 15.17
N GLY A 331 -11.63 12.75 15.58
CA GLY A 331 -11.18 12.82 16.96
C GLY A 331 -9.92 11.99 17.22
N SER A 332 -9.72 11.58 18.47
CA SER A 332 -8.60 10.72 18.84
C SER A 332 -8.62 9.41 18.05
N PRO A 333 -7.56 9.08 17.30
CA PRO A 333 -7.47 7.80 16.60
C PRO A 333 -7.53 6.58 17.54
N LEU A 334 -7.22 6.75 18.82
CA LEU A 334 -7.28 5.69 19.83
C LEU A 334 -8.70 5.44 20.38
N ASP A 335 -9.67 6.31 20.07
CA ASP A 335 -11.08 6.08 20.38
C ASP A 335 -11.72 5.20 19.29
N PRO A 336 -12.25 4.01 19.63
CA PRO A 336 -12.88 3.11 18.65
C PRO A 336 -14.07 3.73 17.89
N SER A 337 -14.67 4.81 18.41
CA SER A 337 -15.76 5.52 17.74
C SER A 337 -15.30 6.56 16.72
N THR A 338 -14.01 6.90 16.69
CA THR A 338 -13.43 7.82 15.70
C THR A 338 -13.46 7.19 14.32
N MET A 339 -13.93 7.95 13.32
CA MET A 339 -14.05 7.50 11.92
C MET A 339 -12.90 7.98 11.04
N ILE A 340 -12.29 9.11 11.38
CA ILE A 340 -11.17 9.70 10.66
C ILE A 340 -10.17 10.26 11.67
N GLY A 341 -8.88 9.97 11.45
CA GLY A 341 -7.77 10.38 12.31
C GLY A 341 -6.98 11.57 11.76
N ALA A 342 -5.67 11.59 12.08
CA ALA A 342 -4.73 12.62 11.67
C ALA A 342 -4.05 12.28 10.33
N GLN A 343 -3.63 13.29 9.56
CA GLN A 343 -2.75 13.13 8.40
C GLN A 343 -1.36 12.68 8.86
N ALA A 344 -0.68 11.86 8.07
CA ALA A 344 0.56 11.20 8.51
C ALA A 344 1.72 12.16 8.85
N SER A 345 1.72 13.38 8.36
CA SER A 345 2.76 14.38 8.63
C SER A 345 2.26 15.81 8.44
N ASN A 346 3.02 16.78 8.99
CA ASN A 346 2.74 18.20 8.76
C ASN A 346 2.86 18.57 7.28
N ASP A 347 3.86 18.04 6.59
CA ASP A 347 4.05 18.33 5.16
C ASP A 347 2.84 17.88 4.34
N GLN A 348 2.25 16.73 4.71
CA GLN A 348 1.03 16.23 4.06
C GLN A 348 -0.19 17.10 4.40
N LEU A 349 -0.32 17.55 5.66
CA LEU A 349 -1.35 18.51 6.06
C LEU A 349 -1.28 19.79 5.20
N GLU A 350 -0.11 20.40 5.11
CA GLU A 350 0.11 21.63 4.34
C GLU A 350 -0.16 21.43 2.85
N LYS A 351 0.27 20.31 2.30
CA LYS A 351 -0.04 19.93 0.90
C LYS A 351 -1.55 19.88 0.67
N ILE A 352 -2.30 19.22 1.54
CA ILE A 352 -3.76 19.07 1.41
C ILE A 352 -4.43 20.46 1.45
N LEU A 353 -4.08 21.29 2.42
CA LEU A 353 -4.63 22.65 2.55
C LEU A 353 -4.31 23.52 1.31
N SER A 354 -3.10 23.39 0.77
CA SER A 354 -2.72 24.11 -0.46
C SER A 354 -3.55 23.70 -1.67
N TYR A 355 -3.92 22.41 -1.80
CA TYR A 355 -4.78 21.94 -2.89
C TYR A 355 -6.23 22.39 -2.74
N ILE A 356 -6.73 22.51 -1.51
CA ILE A 356 -8.05 23.11 -1.25
C ILE A 356 -8.06 24.56 -1.75
N GLU A 357 -7.03 25.34 -1.40
CA GLU A 357 -6.88 26.71 -1.85
C GLU A 357 -6.76 26.81 -3.39
N ILE A 358 -5.96 25.94 -4.02
CA ILE A 358 -5.84 25.87 -5.48
C ILE A 358 -7.22 25.62 -6.12
N GLY A 359 -8.02 24.70 -5.60
CA GLY A 359 -9.34 24.41 -6.11
C GLY A 359 -10.28 25.61 -6.03
N LEU A 360 -10.28 26.30 -4.90
CA LEU A 360 -11.07 27.52 -4.70
C LEU A 360 -10.63 28.64 -5.65
N ASN A 361 -9.33 28.84 -5.83
CA ASN A 361 -8.75 29.83 -6.72
C ASN A 361 -9.05 29.53 -8.20
N GLU A 362 -9.19 28.25 -8.59
CA GLU A 362 -9.64 27.84 -9.91
C GLU A 362 -11.17 27.93 -10.10
N GLY A 363 -11.92 28.34 -9.07
CA GLY A 363 -13.36 28.55 -9.13
C GLY A 363 -14.21 27.33 -8.71
N ALA A 364 -13.64 26.37 -8.01
CA ALA A 364 -14.42 25.29 -7.42
C ALA A 364 -15.34 25.80 -6.31
N GLU A 365 -16.54 25.24 -6.21
CA GLU A 365 -17.52 25.52 -5.18
C GLU A 365 -17.27 24.63 -3.96
N LEU A 366 -17.08 25.22 -2.78
CA LEU A 366 -16.93 24.47 -1.52
C LEU A 366 -18.30 24.01 -1.03
N LEU A 367 -18.53 22.70 -0.98
CA LEU A 367 -19.77 22.13 -0.49
C LEU A 367 -19.72 21.81 1.01
N THR A 368 -18.56 21.42 1.54
CA THR A 368 -18.32 21.23 2.99
C THR A 368 -16.82 21.13 3.29
N GLY A 369 -16.42 21.35 4.53
CA GLY A 369 -15.03 21.28 4.99
C GLY A 369 -14.23 22.49 4.55
N GLY A 370 -12.99 22.28 4.09
CA GLY A 370 -12.13 23.32 3.51
C GLY A 370 -11.06 23.85 4.44
N GLU A 371 -10.90 23.26 5.64
CA GLU A 371 -10.03 23.83 6.65
C GLU A 371 -9.30 22.74 7.50
N ARG A 372 -8.26 23.17 8.19
CA ARG A 372 -7.67 22.39 9.27
C ARG A 372 -8.70 22.19 10.37
N ALA A 373 -8.86 20.95 10.83
CA ALA A 373 -9.77 20.69 11.95
C ALA A 373 -9.19 21.21 13.28
N SER A 374 -10.00 21.90 14.04
CA SER A 374 -9.64 22.36 15.39
C SER A 374 -10.12 21.32 16.41
N LEU A 375 -9.17 20.63 17.03
CA LEU A 375 -9.43 19.65 18.10
C LEU A 375 -8.80 20.14 19.40
N ASP A 376 -9.42 19.76 20.51
CA ASP A 376 -9.01 20.25 21.84
C ASP A 376 -7.96 19.36 22.51
N GLY A 377 -7.31 19.90 23.55
CA GLY A 377 -6.40 19.20 24.45
C GLY A 377 -5.14 18.70 23.75
N GLU A 378 -4.78 17.43 23.98
CA GLU A 378 -3.55 16.83 23.42
C GLU A 378 -3.58 16.69 21.88
N LEU A 379 -4.75 16.82 21.24
CA LEU A 379 -4.91 16.72 19.80
C LEU A 379 -4.70 18.06 19.07
N SER A 380 -4.63 19.17 19.79
CA SER A 380 -4.58 20.52 19.20
C SER A 380 -3.39 20.75 18.26
N GLU A 381 -2.26 20.11 18.54
CA GLU A 381 -1.04 20.18 17.72
C GLU A 381 -0.97 19.06 16.67
N GLY A 382 -1.92 18.14 16.66
CA GLY A 382 -2.01 17.06 15.67
C GLY A 382 -2.38 17.57 14.26
N TYR A 383 -2.26 16.70 13.28
CA TYR A 383 -2.36 17.05 11.86
C TYR A 383 -3.72 16.68 11.27
N TYR A 384 -4.78 17.41 11.61
CA TYR A 384 -6.15 17.06 11.26
C TYR A 384 -6.72 17.99 10.18
N VAL A 385 -7.37 17.43 9.17
CA VAL A 385 -8.09 18.13 8.10
C VAL A 385 -9.55 17.71 8.12
N THR A 386 -10.47 18.67 8.05
CA THR A 386 -11.90 18.40 7.91
C THR A 386 -12.19 17.75 6.55
N PRO A 387 -12.98 16.66 6.48
CA PRO A 387 -13.40 16.08 5.22
C PRO A 387 -14.02 17.14 4.31
N THR A 388 -13.45 17.30 3.11
CA THR A 388 -13.71 18.42 2.22
C THR A 388 -14.29 17.94 0.90
N VAL A 389 -15.35 18.59 0.44
CA VAL A 389 -15.97 18.32 -0.86
C VAL A 389 -16.03 19.60 -1.68
N LEU A 390 -15.46 19.56 -2.88
CA LEU A 390 -15.38 20.65 -3.84
C LEU A 390 -16.08 20.26 -5.15
N LYS A 391 -17.02 21.08 -5.62
CA LYS A 391 -17.65 20.91 -6.93
C LYS A 391 -16.90 21.68 -7.99
N GLY A 392 -16.67 21.06 -9.13
CA GLY A 392 -15.95 21.69 -10.23
C GLY A 392 -16.08 20.90 -11.53
N HIS A 393 -15.05 20.99 -12.36
CA HIS A 393 -15.00 20.27 -13.64
C HIS A 393 -13.64 19.54 -13.81
N ASN A 394 -13.65 18.49 -14.64
CA ASN A 394 -12.54 17.54 -14.75
C ASN A 394 -11.18 18.14 -15.17
N LYS A 395 -11.15 19.37 -15.68
CA LYS A 395 -9.90 20.05 -16.09
C LYS A 395 -9.22 20.83 -14.97
N MET A 396 -9.86 21.00 -13.82
CA MET A 396 -9.24 21.63 -12.64
C MET A 396 -8.15 20.72 -12.05
N ARG A 397 -7.13 21.32 -11.46
CA ARG A 397 -6.02 20.58 -10.83
C ARG A 397 -6.50 19.60 -9.76
N ILE A 398 -7.51 19.97 -8.97
CA ILE A 398 -8.11 19.09 -7.95
C ILE A 398 -8.75 17.82 -8.52
N PHE A 399 -9.05 17.76 -9.83
CA PHE A 399 -9.53 16.58 -10.53
C PHE A 399 -8.42 15.79 -11.22
N GLN A 400 -7.28 16.41 -11.52
CA GLN A 400 -6.19 15.80 -12.29
C GLN A 400 -5.00 15.37 -11.43
N GLU A 401 -4.73 16.07 -10.34
CA GLU A 401 -3.58 15.86 -9.49
C GLU A 401 -3.96 15.11 -8.21
N GLU A 402 -3.07 14.27 -7.72
CA GLU A 402 -3.27 13.49 -6.50
C GLU A 402 -3.05 14.37 -5.25
N ILE A 403 -4.10 14.61 -4.49
CA ILE A 403 -4.05 15.39 -3.24
C ILE A 403 -3.57 14.51 -2.07
N PHE A 404 -4.04 13.27 -2.03
CA PHE A 404 -3.73 12.29 -1.01
C PHE A 404 -4.15 12.70 0.40
N GLY A 405 -5.42 13.09 0.51
CA GLY A 405 -6.06 13.53 1.74
C GLY A 405 -7.59 13.48 1.61
N PRO A 406 -8.34 13.86 2.66
CA PRO A 406 -9.79 13.74 2.69
C PRO A 406 -10.47 14.84 1.88
N VAL A 407 -10.12 14.96 0.59
CA VAL A 407 -10.62 15.96 -0.34
C VAL A 407 -11.21 15.27 -1.56
N LEU A 408 -12.51 15.48 -1.78
CA LEU A 408 -13.29 14.94 -2.88
C LEU A 408 -13.62 16.02 -3.89
N ALA A 409 -13.30 15.79 -5.15
CA ALA A 409 -13.72 16.62 -6.28
C ALA A 409 -14.96 16.02 -6.94
N VAL A 410 -16.05 16.77 -7.05
CA VAL A 410 -17.35 16.32 -7.55
C VAL A 410 -17.69 17.02 -8.86
N THR A 411 -18.11 16.23 -9.86
CA THR A 411 -18.66 16.74 -11.13
C THR A 411 -19.83 15.87 -11.57
N THR A 412 -20.55 16.33 -12.60
CA THR A 412 -21.68 15.61 -13.20
C THR A 412 -21.30 14.97 -14.53
N PHE A 413 -22.09 13.99 -14.97
CA PHE A 413 -22.03 13.39 -16.29
C PHE A 413 -23.43 13.14 -16.84
N LYS A 414 -23.55 13.02 -18.16
CA LYS A 414 -24.86 12.89 -18.86
C LYS A 414 -25.29 11.42 -18.99
N ASP A 415 -24.45 10.61 -19.58
CA ASP A 415 -24.68 9.20 -19.92
C ASP A 415 -23.45 8.33 -19.72
N GLU A 416 -23.53 7.02 -20.03
CA GLU A 416 -22.42 6.07 -19.89
C GLU A 416 -21.17 6.50 -20.67
N ALA A 417 -21.33 7.04 -21.88
CA ALA A 417 -20.20 7.44 -22.72
C ALA A 417 -19.46 8.64 -22.13
N ASP A 418 -20.21 9.62 -21.62
CA ASP A 418 -19.66 10.80 -20.96
C ASP A 418 -18.99 10.44 -19.64
N ALA A 419 -19.62 9.58 -18.82
CA ALA A 419 -19.02 9.06 -17.59
C ALA A 419 -17.68 8.36 -17.86
N LEU A 420 -17.63 7.52 -18.89
CA LEU A 420 -16.42 6.79 -19.28
C LEU A 420 -15.32 7.72 -19.79
N ALA A 421 -15.69 8.73 -20.59
CA ALA A 421 -14.76 9.74 -21.09
C ALA A 421 -14.11 10.52 -19.93
N ILE A 422 -14.90 11.00 -18.98
CA ILE A 422 -14.41 11.71 -17.78
C ILE A 422 -13.56 10.79 -16.90
N ALA A 423 -14.00 9.57 -16.66
CA ALA A 423 -13.30 8.60 -15.83
C ALA A 423 -11.89 8.33 -16.34
N ASN A 424 -11.73 8.17 -17.66
CA ASN A 424 -10.47 7.84 -18.31
C ASN A 424 -9.56 9.05 -18.62
N ASP A 425 -10.08 10.28 -18.49
CA ASP A 425 -9.34 11.53 -18.76
C ASP A 425 -8.47 11.91 -17.55
N THR A 426 -7.44 11.15 -17.32
CA THR A 426 -6.43 11.32 -16.28
C THR A 426 -5.13 10.60 -16.65
N LEU A 427 -4.01 11.03 -16.08
CA LEU A 427 -2.71 10.34 -16.19
C LEU A 427 -2.70 9.00 -15.46
N TYR A 428 -3.61 8.82 -14.51
CA TYR A 428 -3.68 7.68 -13.61
C TYR A 428 -4.62 6.58 -14.11
N GLY A 429 -4.51 5.42 -13.49
CA GLY A 429 -5.38 4.27 -13.75
C GLY A 429 -5.24 3.21 -12.69
N LEU A 430 -5.31 3.57 -11.39
CA LEU A 430 -5.16 2.61 -10.31
C LEU A 430 -6.48 1.94 -9.94
N GLY A 431 -7.46 2.73 -9.48
CA GLY A 431 -8.76 2.24 -9.04
C GLY A 431 -9.93 2.99 -9.66
N ALA A 432 -11.13 2.41 -9.58
CA ALA A 432 -12.40 3.05 -9.91
C ALA A 432 -13.56 2.36 -9.20
N GLY A 433 -14.63 3.11 -8.92
CA GLY A 433 -15.91 2.59 -8.42
C GLY A 433 -17.05 2.85 -9.38
N VAL A 434 -17.97 1.90 -9.49
CA VAL A 434 -19.21 2.02 -10.28
C VAL A 434 -20.38 1.60 -9.42
N TRP A 435 -21.37 2.49 -9.32
CA TRP A 435 -22.58 2.29 -8.52
C TRP A 435 -23.80 2.35 -9.42
N THR A 436 -24.47 1.22 -9.58
CA THR A 436 -25.66 1.04 -10.43
C THR A 436 -26.41 -0.22 -10.04
N ARG A 437 -27.74 -0.21 -10.21
CA ARG A 437 -28.59 -1.40 -10.06
C ARG A 437 -28.58 -2.29 -11.32
N ASP A 438 -28.10 -1.74 -12.47
CA ASP A 438 -28.02 -2.48 -13.72
C ASP A 438 -26.69 -3.25 -13.83
N GLY A 439 -26.75 -4.56 -13.69
CA GLY A 439 -25.59 -5.44 -13.79
C GLY A 439 -24.91 -5.43 -15.16
N THR A 440 -25.67 -5.18 -16.25
CA THR A 440 -25.10 -5.08 -17.61
C THR A 440 -24.30 -3.80 -17.77
N ARG A 441 -24.82 -2.68 -17.27
CA ARG A 441 -24.10 -1.40 -17.19
C ARG A 441 -22.83 -1.54 -16.36
N ALA A 442 -22.94 -2.14 -15.17
CA ALA A 442 -21.81 -2.37 -14.29
C ALA A 442 -20.68 -3.10 -15.01
N TYR A 443 -21.01 -4.15 -15.76
CA TYR A 443 -20.00 -4.92 -16.51
C TYR A 443 -19.39 -4.11 -17.65
N ARG A 444 -20.21 -3.38 -18.46
CA ARG A 444 -19.69 -2.52 -19.54
C ARG A 444 -18.77 -1.43 -19.02
N MET A 445 -19.15 -0.75 -17.94
CA MET A 445 -18.34 0.29 -17.31
C MET A 445 -17.05 -0.28 -16.76
N GLY A 446 -17.11 -1.41 -16.05
CA GLY A 446 -15.92 -2.09 -15.54
C GLY A 446 -14.93 -2.47 -16.63
N ARG A 447 -15.42 -2.88 -17.81
CA ARG A 447 -14.58 -3.21 -18.98
C ARG A 447 -14.02 -1.99 -19.69
N GLY A 448 -14.73 -0.86 -19.66
CA GLY A 448 -14.36 0.37 -20.37
C GLY A 448 -13.42 1.28 -19.58
N ILE A 449 -13.44 1.21 -18.25
CA ILE A 449 -12.58 2.03 -17.38
C ILE A 449 -11.12 1.54 -17.46
N GLN A 450 -10.21 2.47 -17.69
CA GLN A 450 -8.76 2.21 -17.77
C GLN A 450 -8.11 2.27 -16.39
N ALA A 451 -8.45 1.30 -15.55
CA ALA A 451 -7.88 1.13 -14.21
C ALA A 451 -7.59 -0.35 -13.94
N GLY A 452 -6.57 -0.60 -13.10
CA GLY A 452 -6.18 -1.97 -12.79
C GLY A 452 -7.13 -2.67 -11.81
N ARG A 453 -7.85 -1.90 -10.97
CA ARG A 453 -8.89 -2.39 -10.07
C ARG A 453 -10.18 -1.59 -10.28
N VAL A 454 -11.27 -2.27 -10.60
CA VAL A 454 -12.61 -1.66 -10.65
C VAL A 454 -13.54 -2.39 -9.69
N TRP A 455 -14.14 -1.64 -8.78
CA TRP A 455 -15.17 -2.12 -7.88
C TRP A 455 -16.55 -1.78 -8.41
N THR A 456 -17.49 -2.71 -8.26
CA THR A 456 -18.91 -2.49 -8.57
C THR A 456 -19.72 -2.68 -7.31
N ASN A 457 -20.48 -1.66 -6.92
CA ASN A 457 -21.36 -1.66 -5.75
C ASN A 457 -20.64 -2.00 -4.43
N CYS A 458 -19.34 -1.73 -4.39
CA CYS A 458 -18.46 -1.77 -3.21
C CYS A 458 -17.25 -0.88 -3.48
N TYR A 459 -16.42 -0.66 -2.47
CA TYR A 459 -15.12 0.02 -2.59
C TYR A 459 -14.16 -0.46 -1.49
N HIS A 460 -12.85 -0.26 -1.65
CA HIS A 460 -11.81 -0.61 -0.68
C HIS A 460 -11.77 -2.08 -0.23
N ALA A 461 -12.21 -3.02 -1.08
CA ALA A 461 -12.01 -4.45 -0.83
C ALA A 461 -10.70 -4.93 -1.47
N TYR A 462 -9.78 -5.47 -0.66
CA TYR A 462 -8.44 -5.90 -1.10
C TYR A 462 -8.13 -7.35 -0.74
N PRO A 463 -8.92 -8.34 -1.22
CA PRO A 463 -8.65 -9.72 -0.89
C PRO A 463 -7.32 -10.18 -1.50
N ALA A 464 -6.55 -10.97 -0.75
CA ALA A 464 -5.22 -11.43 -1.12
C ALA A 464 -5.16 -12.18 -2.46
N HIS A 465 -6.27 -12.84 -2.84
CA HIS A 465 -6.39 -13.62 -4.07
C HIS A 465 -6.85 -12.83 -5.30
N ALA A 466 -7.01 -11.50 -5.20
CA ALA A 466 -7.38 -10.64 -6.31
C ALA A 466 -6.22 -9.70 -6.68
N ALA A 467 -5.79 -9.75 -7.94
CA ALA A 467 -4.68 -8.95 -8.43
C ALA A 467 -4.95 -7.46 -8.26
N PHE A 468 -3.93 -6.71 -7.84
CA PHE A 468 -3.93 -5.27 -7.64
C PHE A 468 -2.79 -4.62 -8.41
N GLY A 469 -3.01 -3.45 -8.99
CA GLY A 469 -1.97 -2.68 -9.66
C GLY A 469 -2.53 -1.69 -10.66
N GLY A 470 -1.68 -0.77 -11.12
CA GLY A 470 -2.07 0.36 -11.94
C GLY A 470 -1.99 0.11 -13.45
N TYR A 471 -2.80 0.90 -14.17
CA TYR A 471 -2.63 1.23 -15.58
C TYR A 471 -1.92 2.58 -15.69
N LYS A 472 -1.45 2.95 -16.88
CA LYS A 472 -0.86 4.25 -17.19
C LYS A 472 0.27 4.61 -16.19
N GLN A 473 0.21 5.79 -15.57
CA GLN A 473 1.24 6.24 -14.63
C GLN A 473 0.98 5.83 -13.17
N SER A 474 0.03 4.95 -12.93
CA SER A 474 -0.25 4.40 -11.60
C SER A 474 0.60 3.17 -11.24
N GLY A 475 1.39 2.64 -12.15
CA GLY A 475 2.34 1.60 -11.78
C GLY A 475 2.73 0.62 -12.87
N ILE A 476 3.62 -0.31 -12.50
CA ILE A 476 4.16 -1.39 -13.33
C ILE A 476 4.14 -2.67 -12.49
N GLY A 477 3.59 -3.74 -13.05
CA GLY A 477 3.43 -5.00 -12.35
C GLY A 477 2.11 -5.11 -11.60
N ARG A 478 2.01 -6.12 -10.75
CA ARG A 478 0.84 -6.38 -9.91
C ARG A 478 1.27 -6.78 -8.52
N GLU A 479 0.46 -6.44 -7.53
CA GLU A 479 0.50 -6.94 -6.16
C GLU A 479 -0.64 -7.94 -5.97
N ASN A 480 -0.54 -8.79 -4.94
CA ASN A 480 -1.53 -9.81 -4.60
C ASN A 480 -1.73 -10.86 -5.71
N HIS A 481 -2.66 -11.81 -5.49
CA HIS A 481 -2.87 -12.93 -6.37
C HIS A 481 -1.60 -13.78 -6.55
N LYS A 482 -1.76 -15.06 -6.90
CA LYS A 482 -0.62 -15.98 -7.14
C LYS A 482 0.38 -15.47 -8.19
N MET A 483 -0.06 -14.61 -9.12
CA MET A 483 0.81 -14.00 -10.13
C MET A 483 1.92 -13.14 -9.54
N MET A 484 1.79 -12.69 -8.27
CA MET A 484 2.84 -11.94 -7.59
C MET A 484 4.12 -12.77 -7.40
N LEU A 485 4.02 -14.09 -7.31
CA LEU A 485 5.20 -14.95 -7.23
C LEU A 485 6.11 -14.81 -8.47
N ASP A 486 5.53 -14.59 -9.65
CA ASP A 486 6.29 -14.39 -10.90
C ASP A 486 7.18 -13.14 -10.85
N HIS A 487 6.81 -12.14 -10.03
CA HIS A 487 7.62 -10.94 -9.82
C HIS A 487 8.78 -11.13 -8.84
N TYR A 488 8.81 -12.26 -8.10
CA TYR A 488 9.87 -12.62 -7.14
C TYR A 488 10.62 -13.89 -7.53
N GLN A 489 10.37 -14.39 -8.72
CA GLN A 489 11.00 -15.58 -9.28
C GLN A 489 11.49 -15.31 -10.70
N GLN A 490 12.36 -16.17 -11.17
CA GLN A 490 12.75 -16.25 -12.57
C GLN A 490 12.53 -17.66 -13.09
N THR A 491 12.09 -17.77 -14.33
CA THR A 491 11.87 -19.06 -14.98
C THR A 491 13.14 -19.55 -15.63
N LYS A 492 13.62 -20.72 -15.21
CA LYS A 492 14.70 -21.43 -15.92
C LYS A 492 14.08 -22.49 -16.83
N ASN A 493 14.43 -22.45 -18.09
CA ASN A 493 14.21 -23.56 -19.00
C ASN A 493 15.41 -24.49 -19.00
N LEU A 494 15.18 -25.76 -18.72
CA LEU A 494 16.16 -26.84 -18.88
C LEU A 494 15.71 -27.74 -20.02
N LEU A 495 16.46 -27.72 -21.11
CA LEU A 495 16.22 -28.57 -22.28
C LEU A 495 17.13 -29.81 -22.17
N VAL A 496 16.55 -30.99 -22.20
CA VAL A 496 17.27 -32.25 -22.06
C VAL A 496 16.96 -33.13 -23.26
N SER A 497 17.99 -33.40 -24.07
CA SER A 497 17.92 -34.44 -25.09
C SER A 497 18.51 -35.73 -24.55
N TYR A 498 17.78 -36.81 -24.73
CA TYR A 498 18.24 -38.17 -24.43
C TYR A 498 18.49 -39.01 -25.68
N SER A 499 18.61 -38.32 -26.84
CA SER A 499 19.03 -38.94 -28.09
C SER A 499 20.53 -39.27 -28.03
N PRO A 500 20.94 -40.50 -28.40
CA PRO A 500 22.37 -40.87 -28.53
C PRO A 500 22.97 -40.39 -29.84
N LYS A 501 22.21 -39.82 -30.76
CA LYS A 501 22.66 -39.44 -32.10
C LYS A 501 23.48 -38.14 -32.07
N ALA A 502 24.47 -38.05 -32.97
CA ALA A 502 25.19 -36.81 -33.22
C ALA A 502 24.22 -35.71 -33.66
N LEU A 503 24.51 -34.47 -33.31
CA LEU A 503 23.68 -33.30 -33.66
C LEU A 503 23.68 -33.00 -35.16
N GLY A 504 24.73 -33.43 -35.91
CA GLY A 504 24.80 -33.34 -37.35
C GLY A 504 25.15 -31.94 -37.92
N PHE A 505 25.68 -31.08 -37.09
CA PHE A 505 26.08 -29.73 -37.51
C PHE A 505 27.57 -29.63 -38.01
N PHE A 506 28.41 -30.55 -37.57
CA PHE A 506 29.84 -30.54 -37.89
C PHE A 506 30.37 -31.95 -38.22
#